data_24d25c991886f9c9cf4a31de4767ede1
#
_entry.id   24d25c991886f9c9cf4a31de4767ede1
#
_cell.length_a   1.000
_cell.length_b   1.000
_cell.length_c   1.000
_cell.angle_alpha   90.00
_cell.angle_beta   90.00
_cell.angle_gamma   90.00
#
_symmetry.space_group_name_H-M   'P 1'
#
loop_
_entity.id
_entity.type
_entity.pdbx_description
1 polymer ?
#
loop_
_entity_poly.entity_id
_entity_poly.type
_entity_poly.pdbx_seq_one_letter_code
_entity_poly.pdbx_strand_id
1 'polypeptide(L)'
;MKVAFAGTAPLAADVLERLAESQPIAFLLTRPDAPRGRGRTTGPPPAKAAAERLGIAVHQPERPELPEPVDRVVVCAYGLYIPPRLLEQSLWLNVHPSLLPRWRGAAPVERAILAGDEETGVTIHRTVEELDAGPVAAQEAFAVGELDAGGVYERSGEVAARQLAAVLAEPLFTPQAEGGATYAEKIGPADRELDLDDPLDAWRRVRALSPHIGAWTTLHGRRVTVWHARLDDGAFVPELVQPEGRRRMTYDEFLRGVR
;
A
#
# COMPACT_ATOMS: atom_id res chain seq x y z
N MET A 1 -28.42 3.73 -0.04
CA MET A 1 -27.25 3.03 -0.61
C MET A 1 -26.49 2.36 0.54
N LYS A 2 -26.31 1.05 0.46
CA LYS A 2 -25.59 0.24 1.45
C LYS A 2 -24.19 -0.06 0.93
N VAL A 3 -23.17 0.31 1.71
CA VAL A 3 -21.76 0.18 1.31
C VAL A 3 -21.05 -0.79 2.25
N ALA A 4 -20.28 -1.73 1.69
CA ALA A 4 -19.34 -2.56 2.43
C ALA A 4 -17.90 -2.19 2.08
N PHE A 5 -16.96 -2.65 2.89
CA PHE A 5 -15.54 -2.46 2.67
C PHE A 5 -14.81 -3.80 2.66
N ALA A 6 -13.89 -4.00 1.72
CA ALA A 6 -13.04 -5.19 1.63
C ALA A 6 -11.56 -4.76 1.70
N GLY A 7 -10.88 -5.07 2.80
CA GLY A 7 -9.53 -4.60 3.01
C GLY A 7 -8.77 -5.34 4.11
N THR A 8 -7.44 -5.28 4.09
CA THR A 8 -6.59 -6.04 5.02
C THR A 8 -5.41 -5.22 5.56
N ALA A 9 -4.68 -4.53 4.68
CA ALA A 9 -3.40 -3.86 4.95
C ALA A 9 -3.56 -2.50 5.68
N PRO A 10 -2.46 -1.85 6.12
CA PRO A 10 -2.51 -0.53 6.76
C PRO A 10 -3.23 0.53 5.94
N LEU A 11 -2.97 0.61 4.63
CA LEU A 11 -3.71 1.54 3.74
C LEU A 11 -5.23 1.31 3.81
N ALA A 12 -5.67 0.04 3.86
CA ALA A 12 -7.09 -0.27 3.98
C ALA A 12 -7.68 0.21 5.31
N ALA A 13 -6.93 0.14 6.39
CA ALA A 13 -7.35 0.67 7.69
C ALA A 13 -7.51 2.20 7.65
N ASP A 14 -6.53 2.91 7.10
CA ASP A 14 -6.56 4.37 6.96
C ASP A 14 -7.72 4.84 6.07
N VAL A 15 -7.89 4.21 4.90
CA VAL A 15 -9.03 4.54 3.99
C VAL A 15 -10.38 4.24 4.65
N LEU A 16 -10.50 3.12 5.38
CA LEU A 16 -11.73 2.76 6.09
C LEU A 16 -12.09 3.79 7.17
N GLU A 17 -11.10 4.20 7.98
CA GLU A 17 -11.30 5.18 9.06
C GLU A 17 -11.78 6.53 8.50
N ARG A 18 -11.08 7.04 7.48
CA ARG A 18 -11.45 8.31 6.82
C ARG A 18 -12.81 8.23 6.12
N LEU A 19 -13.10 7.13 5.44
CA LEU A 19 -14.38 6.96 4.75
C LEU A 19 -15.56 6.87 5.73
N ALA A 20 -15.37 6.19 6.86
CA ALA A 20 -16.41 6.01 7.87
C ALA A 20 -16.84 7.33 8.56
N GLU A 21 -16.03 8.40 8.47
CA GLU A 21 -16.42 9.72 8.96
C GLU A 21 -17.66 10.29 8.25
N SER A 22 -17.84 9.95 6.97
CA SER A 22 -18.90 10.51 6.11
C SER A 22 -19.84 9.46 5.51
N GLN A 23 -19.42 8.20 5.44
CA GLN A 23 -20.15 7.11 4.80
C GLN A 23 -20.35 5.94 5.78
N PRO A 24 -21.58 5.62 6.17
CA PRO A 24 -21.87 4.42 6.94
C PRO A 24 -21.41 3.14 6.19
N ILE A 25 -20.62 2.32 6.86
CA ILE A 25 -20.12 1.04 6.34
C ILE A 25 -20.89 -0.09 7.01
N ALA A 26 -21.56 -0.93 6.21
CA ALA A 26 -22.37 -2.03 6.71
C ALA A 26 -21.53 -3.12 7.37
N PHE A 27 -20.42 -3.49 6.75
CA PHE A 27 -19.48 -4.47 7.27
C PHE A 27 -18.11 -4.37 6.57
N LEU A 28 -17.10 -4.93 7.23
CA LEU A 28 -15.76 -5.16 6.67
C LEU A 28 -15.61 -6.64 6.27
N LEU A 29 -15.13 -6.87 5.05
CA LEU A 29 -14.53 -8.14 4.64
C LEU A 29 -13.02 -8.04 4.79
N THR A 30 -12.39 -8.97 5.51
CA THR A 30 -10.93 -9.00 5.67
C THR A 30 -10.42 -10.42 5.77
N ARG A 31 -9.11 -10.59 5.61
CA ARG A 31 -8.46 -11.89 5.75
C ARG A 31 -8.50 -12.36 7.21
N PRO A 32 -8.46 -13.68 7.45
CA PRO A 32 -8.32 -14.22 8.80
C PRO A 32 -7.10 -13.66 9.54
N ASP A 33 -7.17 -13.69 10.87
CA ASP A 33 -6.04 -13.39 11.75
C ASP A 33 -4.86 -14.30 11.41
N ALA A 34 -3.67 -13.76 11.36
CA ALA A 34 -2.47 -14.50 10.94
C ALA A 34 -1.28 -14.18 11.84
N PRO A 35 -0.29 -15.13 11.93
CA PRO A 35 0.95 -14.88 12.64
C PRO A 35 1.69 -13.67 12.09
N ARG A 36 2.07 -12.72 12.96
CA ARG A 36 2.76 -11.47 12.60
C ARG A 36 3.99 -11.25 13.46
N GLY A 37 4.96 -10.51 12.91
CA GLY A 37 6.18 -10.13 13.62
C GLY A 37 7.14 -11.29 13.90
N ARG A 38 8.24 -10.99 14.57
CA ARG A 38 9.32 -11.94 14.87
C ARG A 38 8.88 -13.07 15.81
N GLY A 39 7.92 -12.82 16.69
CA GLY A 39 7.38 -13.82 17.63
C GLY A 39 6.26 -14.71 17.06
N ARG A 40 5.85 -14.49 15.79
CA ARG A 40 4.74 -15.21 15.13
C ARG A 40 3.44 -15.24 15.96
N THR A 41 3.22 -14.22 16.78
CA THR A 41 1.96 -14.09 17.53
C THR A 41 0.83 -13.80 16.54
N THR A 42 -0.25 -14.55 16.64
CA THR A 42 -1.45 -14.31 15.83
C THR A 42 -2.06 -12.96 16.23
N GLY A 43 -2.28 -12.11 15.22
CA GLY A 43 -2.86 -10.80 15.43
C GLY A 43 -3.83 -10.43 14.31
N PRO A 44 -4.77 -9.49 14.59
CA PRO A 44 -5.76 -9.07 13.62
C PRO A 44 -5.12 -8.29 12.46
N PRO A 45 -5.72 -8.37 11.25
CA PRO A 45 -5.42 -7.43 10.19
C PRO A 45 -5.61 -5.97 10.63
N PRO A 46 -4.79 -5.00 10.15
CA PRO A 46 -4.97 -3.59 10.47
C PRO A 46 -6.40 -3.09 10.21
N ALA A 47 -7.00 -3.46 9.07
CA ALA A 47 -8.37 -3.08 8.76
C ALA A 47 -9.40 -3.65 9.76
N LYS A 48 -9.18 -4.88 10.29
CA LYS A 48 -10.03 -5.45 11.36
C LYS A 48 -9.95 -4.60 12.62
N ALA A 49 -8.74 -4.27 13.06
CA ALA A 49 -8.54 -3.45 14.25
C ALA A 49 -9.19 -2.05 14.12
N ALA A 50 -9.16 -1.46 12.92
CA ALA A 50 -9.86 -0.22 12.60
C ALA A 50 -11.39 -0.39 12.68
N ALA A 51 -11.94 -1.42 12.03
CA ALA A 51 -13.38 -1.70 12.02
C ALA A 51 -13.94 -1.94 13.43
N GLU A 52 -13.22 -2.71 14.26
CA GLU A 52 -13.61 -2.96 15.66
C GLU A 52 -13.67 -1.66 16.48
N ARG A 53 -12.71 -0.73 16.30
CA ARG A 53 -12.75 0.60 16.96
C ARG A 53 -13.93 1.44 16.51
N LEU A 54 -14.34 1.30 15.24
CA LEU A 54 -15.47 2.02 14.65
C LEU A 54 -16.83 1.35 14.91
N GLY A 55 -16.86 0.17 15.54
CA GLY A 55 -18.09 -0.61 15.74
C GLY A 55 -18.67 -1.21 14.46
N ILE A 56 -17.85 -1.36 13.42
CA ILE A 56 -18.24 -1.96 12.14
C ILE A 56 -18.14 -3.49 12.24
N ALA A 57 -19.18 -4.21 11.80
CA ALA A 57 -19.20 -5.66 11.78
C ALA A 57 -18.06 -6.22 10.90
N VAL A 58 -17.35 -7.25 11.38
CA VAL A 58 -16.20 -7.84 10.70
C VAL A 58 -16.52 -9.27 10.26
N HIS A 59 -16.24 -9.57 8.98
CA HIS A 59 -16.34 -10.90 8.41
C HIS A 59 -14.99 -11.33 7.85
N GLN A 60 -14.54 -12.52 8.23
CA GLN A 60 -13.25 -13.10 7.86
C GLN A 60 -13.43 -14.46 7.15
N PRO A 61 -14.10 -14.50 6.00
CA PRO A 61 -14.30 -15.74 5.27
C PRO A 61 -12.98 -16.23 4.67
N GLU A 62 -12.79 -17.55 4.61
CA GLU A 62 -11.66 -18.17 3.91
C GLU A 62 -11.72 -17.91 2.39
N ARG A 63 -12.93 -17.84 1.85
CA ARG A 63 -13.22 -17.46 0.46
C ARG A 63 -14.16 -16.27 0.45
N PRO A 64 -13.90 -15.25 -0.39
CA PRO A 64 -14.75 -14.07 -0.45
C PRO A 64 -16.22 -14.42 -0.67
N GLU A 65 -17.08 -13.87 0.20
CA GLU A 65 -18.52 -13.95 0.12
C GLU A 65 -19.14 -12.69 0.76
N LEU A 66 -20.32 -12.31 0.31
CA LEU A 66 -21.07 -11.21 0.92
C LEU A 66 -22.03 -11.82 1.95
N PRO A 67 -21.95 -11.44 3.23
CA PRO A 67 -22.85 -11.94 4.28
C PRO A 67 -24.30 -11.48 4.09
N GLU A 68 -24.48 -10.37 3.38
CA GLU A 68 -25.76 -9.79 3.01
C GLU A 68 -25.62 -8.94 1.74
N PRO A 69 -26.74 -8.66 1.02
CA PRO A 69 -26.70 -7.80 -0.17
C PRO A 69 -26.28 -6.36 0.18
N VAL A 70 -25.40 -5.81 -0.67
CA VAL A 70 -24.96 -4.40 -0.62
C VAL A 70 -24.94 -3.81 -2.03
N ASP A 71 -25.11 -2.49 -2.13
CA ASP A 71 -25.08 -1.80 -3.42
C ASP A 71 -23.66 -1.69 -3.95
N ARG A 72 -22.70 -1.44 -3.05
CA ARG A 72 -21.29 -1.19 -3.40
C ARG A 72 -20.33 -1.80 -2.40
N VAL A 73 -19.17 -2.23 -2.89
CA VAL A 73 -18.04 -2.69 -2.08
C VAL A 73 -16.80 -1.88 -2.45
N VAL A 74 -16.25 -1.16 -1.48
CA VAL A 74 -14.94 -0.52 -1.63
C VAL A 74 -13.87 -1.55 -1.35
N VAL A 75 -12.95 -1.75 -2.29
CA VAL A 75 -11.81 -2.66 -2.15
C VAL A 75 -10.55 -1.84 -1.95
N CYS A 76 -9.76 -2.16 -0.95
CA CYS A 76 -8.46 -1.56 -0.72
C CYS A 76 -7.50 -2.58 -0.12
N ALA A 77 -6.45 -2.94 -0.84
CA ALA A 77 -5.43 -3.89 -0.37
C ALA A 77 -6.02 -5.13 0.34
N TYR A 78 -7.05 -5.74 -0.24
CA TYR A 78 -7.79 -6.87 0.32
C TYR A 78 -6.97 -8.16 0.30
N GLY A 79 -6.28 -8.42 -0.83
CA GLY A 79 -5.35 -9.53 -0.98
C GLY A 79 -5.99 -10.91 -1.16
N LEU A 80 -7.28 -10.98 -1.50
CA LEU A 80 -7.98 -12.18 -1.93
C LEU A 80 -8.56 -11.96 -3.33
N TYR A 81 -8.60 -13.03 -4.13
CA TYR A 81 -9.26 -13.01 -5.43
C TYR A 81 -10.79 -12.89 -5.27
N ILE A 82 -11.40 -11.94 -5.95
CA ILE A 82 -12.84 -11.72 -5.98
C ILE A 82 -13.41 -12.44 -7.20
N PRO A 83 -14.16 -13.52 -7.02
CA PRO A 83 -14.66 -14.30 -8.15
C PRO A 83 -15.76 -13.54 -8.92
N PRO A 84 -15.92 -13.80 -10.25
CA PRO A 84 -16.90 -13.13 -11.12
C PRO A 84 -18.32 -13.10 -10.54
N ARG A 85 -18.76 -14.20 -9.92
CA ARG A 85 -20.06 -14.28 -9.28
C ARG A 85 -20.33 -13.19 -8.23
N LEU A 86 -19.27 -12.67 -7.57
CA LEU A 86 -19.41 -11.57 -6.60
C LEU A 86 -19.39 -10.21 -7.30
N LEU A 87 -18.62 -10.08 -8.38
CA LEU A 87 -18.58 -8.86 -9.18
C LEU A 87 -19.94 -8.56 -9.83
N GLU A 88 -20.77 -9.59 -10.08
CA GLU A 88 -22.11 -9.47 -10.60
C GLU A 88 -23.17 -9.07 -9.55
N GLN A 89 -22.89 -9.33 -8.26
CA GLN A 89 -23.84 -9.07 -7.15
C GLN A 89 -23.85 -7.62 -6.68
N SER A 90 -22.75 -6.90 -6.86
CA SER A 90 -22.55 -5.54 -6.37
C SER A 90 -21.59 -4.77 -7.27
N LEU A 91 -21.56 -3.45 -7.16
CA LEU A 91 -20.53 -2.66 -7.77
C LEU A 91 -19.28 -2.66 -6.87
N TRP A 92 -18.18 -3.26 -7.33
CA TRP A 92 -16.90 -3.32 -6.64
C TRP A 92 -15.97 -2.21 -7.16
N LEU A 93 -15.51 -1.35 -6.26
CA LEU A 93 -14.66 -0.19 -6.53
C LEU A 93 -13.32 -0.38 -5.85
N ASN A 94 -12.25 -0.54 -6.62
CA ASN A 94 -10.91 -0.75 -6.07
C ASN A 94 -10.16 0.60 -5.95
N VAL A 95 -9.59 0.82 -4.78
CA VAL A 95 -8.64 1.91 -4.49
C VAL A 95 -7.25 1.41 -4.82
N HIS A 96 -6.66 1.91 -5.88
CA HIS A 96 -5.33 1.52 -6.35
C HIS A 96 -4.35 2.70 -6.24
N PRO A 97 -3.26 2.59 -5.45
CA PRO A 97 -2.36 3.69 -5.21
C PRO A 97 -1.32 3.86 -6.33
N SER A 98 -1.80 4.10 -7.54
CA SER A 98 -1.03 4.52 -8.71
C SER A 98 -1.91 5.25 -9.72
N LEU A 99 -1.30 5.83 -10.74
CA LEU A 99 -1.98 6.41 -11.90
C LEU A 99 -2.14 5.32 -12.98
N LEU A 100 -3.21 4.53 -12.90
CA LEU A 100 -3.48 3.49 -13.89
C LEU A 100 -3.61 4.07 -15.31
N PRO A 101 -3.10 3.38 -16.33
CA PRO A 101 -2.69 1.98 -16.36
C PRO A 101 -1.27 1.69 -15.88
N ARG A 102 -0.52 2.70 -15.40
CA ARG A 102 0.81 2.48 -14.86
C ARG A 102 0.74 1.80 -13.49
N TRP A 103 1.59 0.79 -13.28
CA TRP A 103 1.74 0.05 -12.03
C TRP A 103 0.50 -0.75 -11.59
N ARG A 104 -0.14 -1.49 -12.52
CA ARG A 104 -1.10 -2.53 -12.15
C ARG A 104 -0.41 -3.58 -11.29
N GLY A 105 -1.03 -4.07 -10.21
CA GLY A 105 -0.52 -5.18 -9.42
C GLY A 105 -0.24 -4.88 -7.95
N ALA A 106 0.73 -5.59 -7.36
CA ALA A 106 0.79 -5.78 -5.91
C ALA A 106 1.58 -4.73 -5.13
N ALA A 107 2.53 -4.01 -5.75
CA ALA A 107 3.44 -3.08 -5.09
C ALA A 107 3.59 -1.75 -5.86
N PRO A 108 2.48 -1.06 -6.21
CA PRO A 108 2.51 0.12 -7.07
C PRO A 108 3.32 1.28 -6.48
N VAL A 109 3.22 1.53 -5.18
CA VAL A 109 3.93 2.60 -4.48
C VAL A 109 5.43 2.35 -4.48
N GLU A 110 5.85 1.15 -4.09
CA GLU A 110 7.26 0.78 -4.05
C GLU A 110 7.88 0.85 -5.46
N ARG A 111 7.17 0.35 -6.48
CA ARG A 111 7.66 0.36 -7.87
C ARG A 111 7.76 1.76 -8.45
N ALA A 112 6.82 2.66 -8.13
CA ALA A 112 6.90 4.06 -8.54
C ALA A 112 8.14 4.75 -7.96
N ILE A 113 8.43 4.57 -6.66
CA ILE A 113 9.60 5.15 -6.02
C ILE A 113 10.91 4.55 -6.57
N LEU A 114 10.96 3.22 -6.74
CA LEU A 114 12.12 2.52 -7.33
C LEU A 114 12.41 3.01 -8.75
N ALA A 115 11.38 3.22 -9.56
CA ALA A 115 11.53 3.76 -10.91
C ALA A 115 11.93 5.23 -10.94
N GLY A 116 11.82 5.94 -9.81
CA GLY A 116 12.09 7.36 -9.72
C GLY A 116 11.00 8.23 -10.34
N ASP A 117 9.75 7.76 -10.31
CA ASP A 117 8.62 8.54 -10.78
C ASP A 117 8.51 9.84 -9.97
N GLU A 118 8.38 10.97 -10.64
CA GLU A 118 8.22 12.28 -10.01
C GLU A 118 6.82 12.44 -9.41
N GLU A 119 5.82 11.80 -10.04
CA GLU A 119 4.42 11.79 -9.62
C GLU A 119 3.91 10.37 -9.49
N THR A 120 3.02 10.17 -8.55
CA THR A 120 2.15 9.00 -8.42
C THR A 120 0.73 9.48 -8.13
N GLY A 121 -0.15 8.61 -7.69
CA GLY A 121 -1.50 9.05 -7.39
C GLY A 121 -2.38 7.92 -6.90
N VAL A 122 -3.68 8.17 -6.92
CA VAL A 122 -4.69 7.18 -6.62
C VAL A 122 -5.67 7.09 -7.77
N THR A 123 -5.99 5.87 -8.15
CA THR A 123 -7.05 5.55 -9.09
C THR A 123 -8.14 4.75 -8.38
N ILE A 124 -9.38 5.22 -8.45
CA ILE A 124 -10.56 4.41 -8.11
C ILE A 124 -11.13 3.85 -9.40
N HIS A 125 -11.15 2.55 -9.51
CA HIS A 125 -11.64 1.87 -10.71
C HIS A 125 -12.63 0.75 -10.37
N ARG A 126 -13.47 0.38 -11.32
CA ARG A 126 -14.33 -0.79 -11.20
C ARG A 126 -13.45 -2.04 -11.18
N THR A 127 -13.67 -2.91 -10.21
CA THR A 127 -13.01 -4.22 -10.19
C THR A 127 -13.60 -5.11 -11.29
N VAL A 128 -12.73 -5.68 -12.09
CA VAL A 128 -13.04 -6.65 -13.14
C VAL A 128 -12.17 -7.89 -12.94
N GLU A 129 -12.37 -8.93 -13.77
CA GLU A 129 -11.60 -10.17 -13.64
C GLU A 129 -10.11 -9.98 -13.95
N GLU A 130 -9.79 -9.13 -14.94
CA GLU A 130 -8.41 -8.76 -15.25
C GLU A 130 -7.83 -7.81 -14.19
N LEU A 131 -6.62 -8.12 -13.71
CA LEU A 131 -5.96 -7.41 -12.63
C LEU A 131 -5.82 -5.91 -12.94
N ASP A 132 -6.44 -5.08 -12.11
CA ASP A 132 -6.41 -3.62 -12.13
C ASP A 132 -6.68 -2.98 -13.51
N ALA A 133 -7.40 -3.69 -14.40
CA ALA A 133 -7.68 -3.26 -15.76
C ALA A 133 -9.06 -2.60 -15.94
N GLY A 134 -9.88 -2.57 -14.91
CA GLY A 134 -11.23 -2.02 -15.00
C GLY A 134 -11.29 -0.53 -15.29
N PRO A 135 -12.44 -0.02 -15.77
CA PRO A 135 -12.61 1.38 -16.09
C PRO A 135 -12.50 2.28 -14.86
N VAL A 136 -11.90 3.44 -15.05
CA VAL A 136 -11.58 4.44 -14.02
C VAL A 136 -12.82 5.27 -13.68
N ALA A 137 -13.12 5.40 -12.38
CA ALA A 137 -14.15 6.28 -11.86
C ALA A 137 -13.58 7.62 -11.38
N ALA A 138 -12.37 7.62 -10.82
CA ALA A 138 -11.65 8.82 -10.43
C ALA A 138 -10.14 8.55 -10.44
N GLN A 139 -9.36 9.59 -10.73
CA GLN A 139 -7.91 9.52 -10.66
C GLN A 139 -7.35 10.88 -10.26
N GLU A 140 -6.39 10.90 -9.33
CA GLU A 140 -5.73 12.12 -8.89
C GLU A 140 -4.25 11.88 -8.66
N ALA A 141 -3.42 12.76 -9.23
CA ALA A 141 -1.97 12.74 -9.10
C ALA A 141 -1.50 13.58 -7.92
N PHE A 142 -0.33 13.20 -7.37
CA PHE A 142 0.43 14.01 -6.44
C PHE A 142 1.94 13.73 -6.58
N ALA A 143 2.75 14.73 -6.23
CA ALA A 143 4.19 14.59 -6.30
C ALA A 143 4.71 13.55 -5.28
N VAL A 144 5.63 12.69 -5.72
CA VAL A 144 6.35 11.77 -4.84
C VAL A 144 7.39 12.54 -4.01
N GLY A 145 8.12 13.46 -4.63
CA GLY A 145 9.16 14.24 -3.97
C GLY A 145 10.14 13.36 -3.19
N GLU A 146 10.38 13.69 -1.93
CA GLU A 146 11.24 12.92 -1.02
C GLU A 146 10.48 11.93 -0.11
N LEU A 147 9.17 11.76 -0.31
CA LEU A 147 8.38 10.82 0.50
C LEU A 147 8.94 9.39 0.37
N ASP A 148 8.95 8.68 1.48
CA ASP A 148 9.09 7.23 1.48
C ASP A 148 7.75 6.54 1.19
N ALA A 149 7.75 5.22 1.07
CA ALA A 149 6.51 4.49 0.80
C ALA A 149 5.44 4.72 1.89
N GLY A 150 5.84 4.90 3.14
CA GLY A 150 4.92 5.24 4.23
C GLY A 150 4.19 6.55 3.97
N GLY A 151 4.93 7.60 3.63
CA GLY A 151 4.35 8.93 3.30
C GLY A 151 3.49 8.90 2.03
N VAL A 152 3.90 8.14 1.00
CA VAL A 152 3.07 7.96 -0.21
C VAL A 152 1.78 7.21 0.11
N TYR A 153 1.81 6.17 0.95
CA TYR A 153 0.59 5.47 1.38
C TYR A 153 -0.34 6.37 2.20
N GLU A 154 0.19 7.18 3.11
CA GLU A 154 -0.60 8.15 3.88
C GLU A 154 -1.30 9.14 2.95
N ARG A 155 -0.55 9.73 2.01
CA ARG A 155 -1.11 10.65 1.01
C ARG A 155 -2.15 9.97 0.13
N SER A 156 -1.92 8.71 -0.25
CA SER A 156 -2.89 7.90 -1.01
C SER A 156 -4.19 7.68 -0.24
N GLY A 157 -4.13 7.45 1.07
CA GLY A 157 -5.32 7.32 1.92
C GLY A 157 -6.18 8.58 1.95
N GLU A 158 -5.54 9.76 2.08
CA GLU A 158 -6.22 11.06 2.02
C GLU A 158 -6.94 11.30 0.68
N VAL A 159 -6.21 11.06 -0.42
CA VAL A 159 -6.74 11.23 -1.77
C VAL A 159 -7.89 10.25 -2.03
N ALA A 160 -7.71 8.97 -1.66
CA ALA A 160 -8.72 7.94 -1.82
C ALA A 160 -10.03 8.27 -1.10
N ALA A 161 -9.95 8.68 0.16
CA ALA A 161 -11.14 9.01 0.96
C ALA A 161 -11.93 10.18 0.34
N ARG A 162 -11.23 11.23 -0.09
CA ARG A 162 -11.84 12.38 -0.76
C ARG A 162 -12.53 11.99 -2.08
N GLN A 163 -11.89 11.17 -2.91
CA GLN A 163 -12.46 10.70 -4.17
C GLN A 163 -13.66 9.77 -3.95
N LEU A 164 -13.57 8.85 -2.98
CA LEU A 164 -14.63 7.89 -2.68
C LEU A 164 -15.95 8.58 -2.31
N ALA A 165 -15.92 9.72 -1.65
CA ALA A 165 -17.12 10.47 -1.31
C ALA A 165 -17.96 10.83 -2.56
N ALA A 166 -17.32 11.26 -3.64
CA ALA A 166 -17.98 11.57 -4.91
C ALA A 166 -18.33 10.30 -5.71
N VAL A 167 -17.38 9.37 -5.84
CA VAL A 167 -17.54 8.14 -6.63
C VAL A 167 -18.64 7.24 -6.06
N LEU A 168 -18.78 7.19 -4.73
CA LEU A 168 -19.85 6.42 -4.10
C LEU A 168 -21.23 7.01 -4.38
N ALA A 169 -21.37 8.30 -4.60
CA ALA A 169 -22.64 8.90 -4.97
C ALA A 169 -23.04 8.54 -6.42
N GLU A 170 -22.19 8.87 -7.38
CA GLU A 170 -22.46 8.71 -8.81
C GLU A 170 -21.17 8.35 -9.57
N PRO A 171 -20.85 7.04 -9.72
CA PRO A 171 -19.65 6.62 -10.42
C PRO A 171 -19.81 6.79 -11.94
N LEU A 172 -18.99 7.63 -12.53
CA LEU A 172 -18.86 7.76 -13.98
C LEU A 172 -17.58 7.05 -14.42
N PHE A 173 -17.70 6.11 -15.34
CA PHE A 173 -16.58 5.26 -15.74
C PHE A 173 -16.02 5.62 -17.10
N THR A 174 -14.69 5.75 -17.18
CA THR A 174 -13.94 5.90 -18.42
C THR A 174 -12.97 4.74 -18.57
N PRO A 175 -12.87 4.09 -19.75
CA PRO A 175 -11.86 3.06 -19.98
C PRO A 175 -10.45 3.59 -19.66
N GLN A 176 -9.57 2.71 -19.19
CA GLN A 176 -8.15 3.06 -19.09
C GLN A 176 -7.58 3.34 -20.48
N ALA A 177 -6.52 4.16 -20.53
CA ALA A 177 -5.86 4.46 -21.79
C ALA A 177 -5.34 3.19 -22.47
N GLU A 178 -5.47 3.13 -23.80
CA GLU A 178 -4.87 2.06 -24.60
C GLU A 178 -3.35 2.23 -24.62
N GLY A 179 -2.61 1.25 -24.09
CA GLY A 179 -1.15 1.31 -23.96
C GLY A 179 -0.68 1.94 -22.65
N GLY A 180 0.64 1.90 -22.42
CA GLY A 180 1.27 2.44 -21.22
C GLY A 180 1.05 1.62 -19.95
N ALA A 181 0.38 0.47 -20.03
CA ALA A 181 0.23 -0.43 -18.89
C ALA A 181 1.60 -0.99 -18.46
N THR A 182 1.90 -0.84 -17.19
CA THR A 182 3.06 -1.44 -16.54
C THR A 182 2.63 -2.22 -15.31
N TYR A 183 3.47 -3.15 -14.86
CA TYR A 183 3.11 -4.05 -13.77
C TYR A 183 4.01 -3.87 -12.56
N ALA A 184 3.38 -3.79 -11.40
CA ALA A 184 4.02 -3.66 -10.10
C ALA A 184 4.11 -5.02 -9.41
N GLU A 185 5.13 -5.79 -9.74
CA GLU A 185 5.41 -7.07 -9.10
C GLU A 185 5.70 -6.88 -7.61
N LYS A 186 5.40 -7.92 -6.83
CA LYS A 186 5.73 -7.95 -5.40
C LYS A 186 7.23 -7.70 -5.18
N ILE A 187 7.55 -6.99 -4.09
CA ILE A 187 8.92 -6.78 -3.68
C ILE A 187 9.56 -8.10 -3.27
N GLY A 188 10.63 -8.45 -3.98
CA GLY A 188 11.40 -9.66 -3.76
C GLY A 188 12.69 -9.40 -2.96
N PRO A 189 13.46 -10.47 -2.66
CA PRO A 189 14.74 -10.34 -1.97
C PRO A 189 15.76 -9.46 -2.71
N ALA A 190 15.82 -9.53 -4.05
CA ALA A 190 16.73 -8.74 -4.88
C ALA A 190 16.44 -7.24 -4.86
N ASP A 191 15.19 -6.84 -4.65
CA ASP A 191 14.83 -5.42 -4.51
C ASP A 191 15.38 -4.78 -3.23
N ARG A 192 15.82 -5.59 -2.25
CA ARG A 192 16.14 -5.16 -0.89
C ARG A 192 17.62 -4.95 -0.63
N GLU A 193 18.49 -5.44 -1.49
CA GLU A 193 19.93 -5.25 -1.37
C GLU A 193 20.33 -3.91 -1.98
N LEU A 194 21.10 -3.12 -1.23
CA LEU A 194 21.60 -1.83 -1.69
C LEU A 194 22.95 -2.01 -2.38
N ASP A 195 23.05 -1.48 -3.58
CA ASP A 195 24.34 -1.23 -4.26
C ASP A 195 24.79 0.19 -3.90
N LEU A 196 25.86 0.31 -3.12
CA LEU A 196 26.37 1.61 -2.69
C LEU A 196 27.22 2.30 -3.78
N ASP A 197 27.56 1.60 -4.85
CA ASP A 197 28.22 2.18 -6.03
C ASP A 197 27.23 2.94 -6.92
N ASP A 198 25.90 2.72 -6.71
CA ASP A 198 24.82 3.54 -7.25
C ASP A 198 24.04 4.25 -6.12
N PRO A 199 24.52 5.42 -5.65
CA PRO A 199 23.92 6.15 -4.55
C PRO A 199 22.45 6.54 -4.77
N LEU A 200 22.06 6.83 -6.01
CA LEU A 200 20.68 7.24 -6.33
C LEU A 200 19.72 6.05 -6.26
N ASP A 201 20.11 4.89 -6.81
CA ASP A 201 19.31 3.67 -6.70
C ASP A 201 19.22 3.22 -5.23
N ALA A 202 20.34 3.24 -4.49
CA ALA A 202 20.34 2.91 -3.07
C ALA A 202 19.37 3.79 -2.26
N TRP A 203 19.36 5.10 -2.51
CA TRP A 203 18.45 6.03 -1.86
C TRP A 203 16.99 5.77 -2.22
N ARG A 204 16.68 5.51 -3.50
CA ARG A 204 15.34 5.13 -3.95
C ARG A 204 14.87 3.84 -3.28
N ARG A 205 15.72 2.82 -3.16
CA ARG A 205 15.40 1.56 -2.49
C ARG A 205 15.09 1.75 -1.01
N VAL A 206 15.87 2.57 -0.30
CA VAL A 206 15.59 2.88 1.11
C VAL A 206 14.22 3.51 1.24
N ARG A 207 13.88 4.50 0.42
CA ARG A 207 12.57 5.17 0.44
C ARG A 207 11.42 4.23 0.07
N ALA A 208 11.58 3.48 -1.01
CA ALA A 208 10.57 2.53 -1.50
C ALA A 208 10.23 1.44 -0.48
N LEU A 209 11.19 1.06 0.36
CA LEU A 209 11.04 -0.07 1.29
C LEU A 209 10.82 0.37 2.75
N SER A 210 10.86 1.66 3.03
CA SER A 210 10.58 2.21 4.35
C SER A 210 9.11 2.61 4.50
N PRO A 211 8.58 2.51 5.71
CA PRO A 211 9.19 1.97 6.93
C PRO A 211 8.93 0.48 7.17
N HIS A 212 8.39 -0.27 6.18
CA HIS A 212 7.73 -1.58 6.41
C HIS A 212 8.57 -2.79 6.04
N ILE A 213 9.39 -2.70 4.98
CA ILE A 213 10.13 -3.83 4.40
C ILE A 213 11.60 -3.77 4.80
N GLY A 214 12.25 -2.61 4.57
CA GLY A 214 13.65 -2.33 4.84
C GLY A 214 14.59 -2.84 3.75
N ALA A 215 15.48 -1.94 3.29
CA ALA A 215 16.61 -2.25 2.42
C ALA A 215 17.86 -2.54 3.26
N TRP A 216 18.76 -3.37 2.79
CA TRP A 216 19.94 -3.76 3.56
C TRP A 216 21.20 -3.75 2.72
N THR A 217 22.33 -3.56 3.40
CA THR A 217 23.67 -3.70 2.83
C THR A 217 24.65 -4.17 3.92
N THR A 218 25.92 -4.30 3.56
CA THR A 218 27.00 -4.59 4.50
C THR A 218 27.79 -3.33 4.80
N LEU A 219 27.75 -2.85 6.05
CA LEU A 219 28.52 -1.71 6.54
C LEU A 219 29.49 -2.17 7.63
N HIS A 220 30.79 -1.85 7.49
CA HIS A 220 31.84 -2.25 8.43
C HIS A 220 31.81 -3.76 8.75
N GLY A 221 31.61 -4.62 7.73
CA GLY A 221 31.57 -6.07 7.86
C GLY A 221 30.32 -6.62 8.55
N ARG A 222 29.29 -5.82 8.78
CA ARG A 222 28.03 -6.23 9.40
C ARG A 222 26.85 -5.99 8.46
N ARG A 223 25.89 -6.92 8.44
CA ARG A 223 24.62 -6.71 7.75
C ARG A 223 23.80 -5.68 8.49
N VAL A 224 23.39 -4.65 7.77
CA VAL A 224 22.65 -3.50 8.32
C VAL A 224 21.46 -3.20 7.42
N THR A 225 20.26 -3.13 8.01
CA THR A 225 19.09 -2.56 7.34
C THR A 225 19.14 -1.05 7.48
N VAL A 226 18.99 -0.34 6.36
CA VAL A 226 18.88 1.12 6.32
C VAL A 226 17.39 1.48 6.22
N TRP A 227 16.93 2.29 7.16
CA TRP A 227 15.55 2.74 7.24
C TRP A 227 15.35 4.17 6.79
N HIS A 228 16.38 5.00 6.91
CA HIS A 228 16.41 6.37 6.41
C HIS A 228 17.79 6.72 5.89
N ALA A 229 17.83 7.42 4.78
CA ALA A 229 19.05 7.91 4.15
C ALA A 229 18.73 9.17 3.35
N ARG A 230 19.75 10.01 3.13
CA ARG A 230 19.68 11.16 2.25
C ARG A 230 20.76 11.10 1.18
N LEU A 231 20.57 11.87 0.13
CA LEU A 231 21.66 12.19 -0.80
C LEU A 231 22.28 13.52 -0.37
N ASP A 232 23.60 13.55 -0.26
CA ASP A 232 24.39 14.72 0.07
C ASP A 232 25.44 14.91 -1.02
N ASP A 233 25.30 15.95 -1.83
CA ASP A 233 26.13 16.17 -3.03
C ASP A 233 26.25 14.91 -3.92
N GLY A 234 25.15 14.14 -4.06
CA GLY A 234 25.10 12.90 -4.82
C GLY A 234 25.63 11.66 -4.09
N ALA A 235 26.17 11.80 -2.89
CA ALA A 235 26.61 10.66 -2.07
C ALA A 235 25.46 10.11 -1.21
N PHE A 236 25.39 8.78 -1.08
CA PHE A 236 24.43 8.11 -0.20
C PHE A 236 24.87 8.21 1.26
N VAL A 237 24.06 8.83 2.10
CA VAL A 237 24.33 9.01 3.53
C VAL A 237 23.25 8.32 4.35
N PRO A 238 23.54 7.19 5.03
CA PRO A 238 22.59 6.56 5.96
C PRO A 238 22.32 7.48 7.17
N GLU A 239 21.10 7.47 7.69
CA GLU A 239 20.72 8.26 8.86
C GLU A 239 20.13 7.37 9.96
N LEU A 240 19.17 6.50 9.63
CA LEU A 240 18.56 5.55 10.55
C LEU A 240 18.87 4.13 10.09
N VAL A 241 19.57 3.37 10.91
CA VAL A 241 20.04 2.04 10.58
C VAL A 241 19.66 1.01 11.64
N GLN A 242 19.66 -0.26 11.26
CA GLN A 242 19.41 -1.37 12.15
C GLN A 242 20.39 -2.52 11.86
N PRO A 243 21.47 -2.68 12.62
CA PRO A 243 22.33 -3.84 12.55
C PRO A 243 21.55 -5.12 12.86
N GLU A 244 21.93 -6.23 12.26
CA GLU A 244 21.29 -7.52 12.51
C GLU A 244 21.28 -7.85 14.01
N GLY A 245 20.11 -8.29 14.53
CA GLY A 245 19.93 -8.61 15.94
C GLY A 245 19.86 -7.40 16.89
N ARG A 246 19.91 -6.17 16.39
CA ARG A 246 19.86 -4.94 17.20
C ARG A 246 18.57 -4.14 16.95
N ARG A 247 18.33 -3.09 17.76
CA ARG A 247 17.29 -2.08 17.56
C ARG A 247 17.71 -1.07 16.49
N ARG A 248 16.76 -0.33 15.97
CA ARG A 248 17.03 0.87 15.14
C ARG A 248 17.83 1.89 15.97
N MET A 249 18.80 2.54 15.33
CA MET A 249 19.66 3.57 15.91
C MET A 249 20.11 4.55 14.84
N THR A 250 20.60 5.70 15.21
CA THR A 250 21.23 6.63 14.25
C THR A 250 22.52 6.05 13.69
N TYR A 251 22.90 6.48 12.48
CA TYR A 251 24.15 6.02 11.88
C TYR A 251 25.39 6.40 12.72
N ASP A 252 25.38 7.57 13.36
CA ASP A 252 26.42 7.99 14.28
C ASP A 252 26.55 7.09 15.52
N GLU A 253 25.43 6.62 16.07
CA GLU A 253 25.47 5.62 17.15
C GLU A 253 26.05 4.30 16.69
N PHE A 254 25.73 3.87 15.48
CA PHE A 254 26.29 2.66 14.86
C PHE A 254 27.83 2.79 14.70
N LEU A 255 28.31 3.91 14.15
CA LEU A 255 29.75 4.16 13.94
C LEU A 255 30.54 4.16 15.26
N ARG A 256 29.97 4.66 16.35
CA ARG A 256 30.61 4.61 17.69
C ARG A 256 30.73 3.18 18.22
N GLY A 257 29.84 2.28 17.80
CA GLY A 257 29.83 0.87 18.23
C GLY A 257 30.66 -0.09 17.38
N VAL A 258 31.26 0.38 16.29
CA VAL A 258 32.12 -0.42 15.36
C VAL A 258 33.61 -0.02 15.40
N ARG A 259 33.96 0.98 16.23
CA ARG A 259 35.32 1.38 16.53
C ARG A 259 35.97 0.41 17.52
#